data_3b43026c6043ec0cf10f433d11069a5e
#
_entry.id   3b43026c6043ec0cf10f433d11069a5e
#
_cell.length_a   1.000
_cell.length_b   1.000
_cell.length_c   1.000
_cell.angle_alpha   90.00
_cell.angle_beta   90.00
_cell.angle_gamma   90.00
#
_symmetry.space_group_name_H-M   'P 1'
#
loop_
_entity.id
_entity.type
_entity.pdbx_description
1 polymer ?
#
loop_
_entity_poly.entity_id
_entity_poly.type
_entity_poly.pdbx_seq_one_letter_code
_entity_poly.pdbx_strand_id
1 'polypeptide(L)'
;MEQMKCKRENLIIQIIDAFENFTLEDGMGLWEGHTLDYRIQDLSEYYRLKAKDERDDWRKIPIIDLYKCNSSVSFLDAKGMLFHLGLYVLYIFKSAANFY
;
A
#
# COMPACT_ATOMS: atom_id res chain seq x y z
N MET A 1 0.05 -24.36 -19.08
CA MET A 1 0.35 -23.93 -17.69
C MET A 1 1.53 -22.99 -17.61
N GLU A 2 2.64 -23.29 -18.27
CA GLU A 2 3.79 -22.38 -18.27
C GLU A 2 3.49 -21.05 -18.93
N GLN A 3 2.69 -21.04 -20.00
CA GLN A 3 2.32 -19.78 -20.66
C GLN A 3 1.51 -18.87 -19.73
N MET A 4 0.61 -19.44 -18.94
CA MET A 4 -0.17 -18.67 -17.97
C MET A 4 0.71 -18.13 -16.85
N LYS A 5 1.66 -18.93 -16.39
CA LYS A 5 2.62 -18.50 -15.38
C LYS A 5 3.49 -17.36 -15.88
N CYS A 6 3.98 -17.44 -17.12
CA CYS A 6 4.79 -16.37 -17.72
C CYS A 6 3.97 -15.09 -17.90
N LYS A 7 2.71 -15.20 -18.32
CA LYS A 7 1.83 -14.04 -18.45
C LYS A 7 1.59 -13.37 -17.10
N ARG A 8 1.37 -14.17 -16.06
CA ARG A 8 1.15 -13.65 -14.71
C ARG A 8 2.38 -12.91 -14.21
N GLU A 9 3.55 -13.51 -14.39
CA GLU A 9 4.81 -12.90 -13.99
C GLU A 9 5.07 -11.61 -14.75
N ASN A 10 4.77 -11.57 -16.06
CA ASN A 10 4.90 -10.37 -16.86
C ASN A 10 3.98 -9.26 -16.40
N LEU A 11 2.74 -9.60 -16.02
CA LEU A 11 1.79 -8.62 -15.50
C LEU A 11 2.27 -8.05 -14.17
N ILE A 12 2.83 -8.89 -13.30
CA ILE A 12 3.40 -8.43 -12.02
C ILE A 12 4.54 -7.44 -12.29
N ILE A 13 5.43 -7.75 -13.23
CA ILE A 13 6.52 -6.86 -13.60
C ILE A 13 5.99 -5.54 -14.12
N GLN A 14 4.96 -5.58 -14.97
CA GLN A 14 4.35 -4.37 -15.52
C GLN A 14 3.72 -3.51 -14.43
N ILE A 15 3.06 -4.13 -13.45
CA ILE A 15 2.47 -3.40 -12.32
C ILE A 15 3.58 -2.70 -11.52
N ILE A 16 4.64 -3.42 -11.21
CA ILE A 16 5.77 -2.86 -10.46
C ILE A 16 6.39 -1.70 -11.23
N ASP A 17 6.65 -1.89 -12.53
CA ASP A 17 7.24 -0.85 -13.38
C ASP A 17 6.37 0.39 -13.45
N ALA A 18 5.05 0.21 -13.51
CA ALA A 18 4.12 1.33 -13.63
C ALA A 18 4.10 2.22 -12.39
N PHE A 19 4.32 1.64 -11.21
CA PHE A 19 4.16 2.36 -9.95
C PHE A 19 5.47 2.58 -9.18
N GLU A 20 6.59 2.02 -9.63
CA GLU A 20 7.83 2.00 -8.83
C GLU A 20 8.41 3.37 -8.52
N ASN A 21 8.14 4.35 -9.37
CA ASN A 21 8.70 5.70 -9.20
C ASN A 21 7.88 6.61 -8.29
N PHE A 22 6.73 6.15 -7.84
CA PHE A 22 5.92 6.94 -6.92
C PHE A 22 6.50 6.85 -5.51
N THR A 23 6.68 8.02 -4.90
CA THR A 23 7.08 8.12 -3.49
C THR A 23 5.99 8.84 -2.72
N LEU A 24 5.94 8.62 -1.41
CA LEU A 24 4.92 9.23 -0.57
C LEU A 24 5.21 10.72 -0.31
N GLU A 25 6.47 11.08 -0.25
CA GLU A 25 6.91 12.44 0.08
C GLU A 25 6.25 12.92 1.38
N ASP A 26 5.47 14.01 1.32
CA ASP A 26 4.73 14.53 2.46
C ASP A 26 3.28 14.04 2.51
N GLY A 27 2.94 13.06 1.68
CA GLY A 27 1.60 12.50 1.64
C GLY A 27 1.25 11.69 2.87
N MET A 28 0.00 11.29 2.96
CA MET A 28 -0.50 10.54 4.11
C MET A 28 -0.30 9.03 3.91
N GLY A 29 0.41 8.40 4.83
CA GLY A 29 0.61 6.95 4.82
C GLY A 29 -0.52 6.19 5.49
N LEU A 30 -0.41 4.86 5.46
CA LEU A 30 -1.44 3.98 6.01
C LEU A 30 -1.63 4.17 7.52
N TRP A 31 -0.54 4.26 8.27
CA TRP A 31 -0.62 4.39 9.72
C TRP A 31 -1.07 5.77 10.14
N GLU A 32 -0.68 6.82 9.40
CA GLU A 32 -1.22 8.14 9.65
C GLU A 32 -2.73 8.16 9.40
N GLY A 33 -3.20 7.55 8.31
CA GLY A 33 -4.63 7.40 8.05
C GLY A 33 -5.34 6.62 9.15
N HIS A 34 -4.68 5.59 9.69
CA HIS A 34 -5.18 4.81 10.82
C HIS A 34 -5.43 5.69 12.05
N THR A 35 -4.55 6.67 12.32
CA THR A 35 -4.75 7.59 13.44
C THR A 35 -6.02 8.41 13.28
N LEU A 36 -6.35 8.82 12.05
CA LEU A 36 -7.57 9.56 11.77
C LEU A 36 -8.80 8.67 11.91
N ASP A 37 -8.72 7.45 11.42
CA ASP A 37 -9.82 6.48 11.48
C ASP A 37 -10.19 6.16 12.93
N TYR A 38 -9.21 6.00 13.80
CA TYR A 38 -9.42 5.69 15.23
C TYR A 38 -9.46 6.93 16.11
N ARG A 39 -9.41 8.12 15.49
CA ARG A 39 -9.51 9.42 16.21
C ARG A 39 -8.51 9.53 17.36
N ILE A 40 -7.26 9.14 17.08
CA ILE A 40 -6.19 9.17 18.07
C ILE A 40 -5.80 10.63 18.31
N GLN A 41 -5.93 11.09 19.56
CA GLN A 41 -5.65 12.48 19.94
C GLN A 41 -4.33 12.65 20.64
N ASP A 42 -3.73 11.58 21.18
CA ASP A 42 -2.43 11.61 21.82
C ASP A 42 -1.34 11.83 20.78
N LEU A 43 -0.62 12.95 20.86
CA LEU A 43 0.43 13.29 19.90
C LEU A 43 1.55 12.26 19.88
N SER A 44 1.93 11.72 21.05
CA SER A 44 2.99 10.69 21.12
C SER A 44 2.58 9.47 20.32
N GLU A 45 1.34 9.01 20.48
CA GLU A 45 0.82 7.86 19.76
C GLU A 45 0.69 8.15 18.27
N TYR A 46 0.23 9.35 17.92
CA TYR A 46 0.14 9.79 16.54
C TYR A 46 1.49 9.69 15.84
N TYR A 47 2.53 10.27 16.44
CA TYR A 47 3.85 10.26 15.83
C TYR A 47 4.47 8.85 15.81
N ARG A 48 4.18 8.05 16.82
CA ARG A 48 4.65 6.66 16.86
C ARG A 48 4.07 5.86 15.68
N LEU A 49 2.79 5.99 15.43
CA LEU A 49 2.13 5.28 14.32
C LEU A 49 2.57 5.84 12.97
N LYS A 50 2.62 7.16 12.83
CA LYS A 50 3.06 7.80 11.60
C LYS A 50 4.46 7.37 11.20
N ALA A 51 5.34 7.15 12.17
CA ALA A 51 6.71 6.72 11.91
C ALA A 51 6.79 5.34 11.28
N LYS A 52 5.72 4.54 11.33
CA LYS A 52 5.67 3.23 10.68
C LYS A 52 5.44 3.33 9.17
N ASP A 53 5.03 4.50 8.66
CA ASP A 53 4.73 4.64 7.25
C ASP A 53 5.99 4.60 6.40
N GLU A 54 6.00 3.71 5.42
CA GLU A 54 7.02 3.66 4.38
C GLU A 54 6.77 4.84 3.43
N ARG A 55 7.82 5.59 3.10
CA ARG A 55 7.68 6.79 2.25
C ARG A 55 8.42 6.71 0.93
N ASP A 56 9.34 5.77 0.80
CA ASP A 56 10.24 5.73 -0.36
C ASP A 56 9.90 4.64 -1.36
N ASP A 57 9.52 3.45 -0.88
CA ASP A 57 9.28 2.29 -1.74
C ASP A 57 8.10 1.49 -1.21
N TRP A 58 6.95 1.61 -1.90
CA TRP A 58 5.73 0.93 -1.50
C TRP A 58 5.88 -0.60 -1.46
N ARG A 59 6.87 -1.15 -2.18
CA ARG A 59 7.11 -2.59 -2.19
C ARG A 59 7.63 -3.10 -0.84
N LYS A 60 8.16 -2.21 -0.02
CA LYS A 60 8.66 -2.55 1.32
C LYS A 60 7.57 -2.59 2.38
N ILE A 61 6.36 -2.15 2.05
CA ILE A 61 5.25 -2.16 3.00
C ILE A 61 4.84 -3.61 3.28
N PRO A 62 4.84 -4.05 4.57
CA PRO A 62 4.38 -5.40 4.89
C PRO A 62 2.90 -5.56 4.55
N ILE A 63 2.56 -6.71 3.97
CA ILE A 63 1.17 -6.95 3.57
C ILE A 63 0.22 -6.93 4.76
N ILE A 64 0.71 -7.30 5.96
CA ILE A 64 -0.10 -7.26 7.17
C ILE A 64 -0.60 -5.85 7.48
N ASP A 65 0.16 -4.82 7.06
CA ASP A 65 -0.24 -3.43 7.29
C ASP A 65 -1.49 -3.06 6.49
N LEU A 66 -1.70 -3.67 5.32
CA LEU A 66 -2.93 -3.47 4.54
C LEU A 66 -4.15 -3.96 5.32
N TYR A 67 -4.02 -5.09 6.02
CA TYR A 67 -5.11 -5.60 6.84
C TYR A 67 -5.34 -4.75 8.08
N LYS A 68 -4.28 -4.37 8.75
CA LYS A 68 -4.39 -3.58 9.98
C LYS A 68 -4.92 -2.18 9.72
N CYS A 69 -4.62 -1.62 8.55
CA CYS A 69 -5.01 -0.26 8.17
C CYS A 69 -6.04 -0.25 7.05
N ASN A 70 -6.90 -1.27 6.97
CA ASN A 70 -7.82 -1.42 5.84
C ASN A 70 -8.80 -0.27 5.70
N SER A 71 -9.15 0.42 6.78
CA SER A 71 -10.04 1.58 6.74
C SER A 71 -9.31 2.88 6.41
N SER A 72 -7.98 2.88 6.43
CA SER A 72 -7.17 4.09 6.23
C SER A 72 -7.31 4.66 4.83
N VAL A 73 -7.67 3.83 3.85
CA VAL A 73 -7.81 4.25 2.45
C VAL A 73 -8.71 5.45 2.31
N SER A 74 -9.78 5.51 3.13
CA SER A 74 -10.74 6.62 3.09
C SER A 74 -10.15 7.96 3.52
N PHE A 75 -8.99 7.93 4.18
CA PHE A 75 -8.35 9.13 4.72
C PHE A 75 -7.09 9.54 3.95
N LEU A 76 -6.68 8.76 2.95
CA LEU A 76 -5.46 9.07 2.20
C LEU A 76 -5.68 10.28 1.29
N ASP A 77 -4.65 11.13 1.21
CA ASP A 77 -4.64 12.22 0.24
C ASP A 77 -4.22 11.70 -1.15
N ALA A 78 -4.10 12.59 -2.14
CA ALA A 78 -3.77 12.19 -3.50
C ALA A 78 -2.40 11.48 -3.57
N LYS A 79 -1.41 11.98 -2.86
CA LYS A 79 -0.08 11.35 -2.83
C LYS A 79 -0.12 9.99 -2.16
N GLY A 80 -0.86 9.87 -1.06
CA GLY A 80 -1.05 8.61 -0.37
C GLY A 80 -1.73 7.58 -1.24
N MET A 81 -2.77 7.98 -1.96
CA MET A 81 -3.48 7.08 -2.88
C MET A 81 -2.56 6.56 -3.98
N LEU A 82 -1.81 7.45 -4.63
CA LEU A 82 -0.89 7.05 -5.70
C LEU A 82 0.21 6.12 -5.19
N PHE A 83 0.79 6.46 -4.04
CA PHE A 83 1.89 5.67 -3.48
C PHE A 83 1.46 4.24 -3.15
N HIS A 84 0.25 4.07 -2.62
CA HIS A 84 -0.21 2.75 -2.18
C HIS A 84 -0.95 1.98 -3.27
N LEU A 85 -1.29 2.64 -4.38
CA LEU A 85 -2.12 2.03 -5.42
C LEU A 85 -1.48 0.78 -6.01
N GLY A 86 -0.18 0.83 -6.30
CA GLY A 86 0.54 -0.32 -6.85
C GLY A 86 0.48 -1.53 -5.93
N LEU A 87 0.63 -1.30 -4.62
CA LEU A 87 0.57 -2.38 -3.63
C LEU A 87 -0.83 -3.02 -3.60
N TYR A 88 -1.89 -2.21 -3.62
CA TYR A 88 -3.25 -2.72 -3.63
C TYR A 88 -3.56 -3.50 -4.90
N VAL A 89 -3.15 -2.97 -6.06
CA VAL A 89 -3.34 -3.64 -7.34
C VAL A 89 -2.61 -4.98 -7.35
N LEU A 90 -1.36 -4.99 -6.90
CA LEU A 90 -0.55 -6.20 -6.85
C LEU A 90 -1.17 -7.25 -5.91
N TYR A 91 -1.64 -6.79 -4.74
CA TYR A 91 -2.27 -7.67 -3.76
C TYR A 91 -3.54 -8.30 -4.33
N ILE A 92 -4.41 -7.49 -4.94
CA ILE A 92 -5.66 -7.98 -5.55
C ILE A 92 -5.34 -8.97 -6.66
N PHE A 93 -4.37 -8.67 -7.50
CA PHE A 93 -3.98 -9.55 -8.61
C PHE A 93 -3.48 -10.91 -8.10
N LYS A 94 -2.59 -10.89 -7.10
CA LYS A 94 -2.06 -12.13 -6.53
C LYS A 94 -3.15 -12.95 -5.82
N SER A 95 -4.05 -12.27 -5.11
CA SER A 95 -5.16 -12.95 -4.43
C SER A 95 -6.11 -13.59 -5.42
N ALA A 96 -6.47 -12.90 -6.48
CA ALA A 96 -7.33 -13.45 -7.53
C ALA A 96 -6.68 -14.66 -8.21
N ALA A 97 -5.37 -14.59 -8.44
CA ALA A 97 -4.64 -15.69 -9.08
C ALA A 97 -4.63 -16.96 -8.23
N ASN A 98 -4.75 -16.84 -6.91
CA ASN A 98 -4.76 -18.00 -6.01
C ASN A 98 -6.08 -18.78 -6.05
N PHE A 99 -7.13 -18.21 -6.64
CA PHE A 99 -8.41 -18.92 -6.79
C PHE A 99 -8.47 -19.77 -8.06
N TYR A 100 -7.53 -19.65 -8.94
CA TYR A 100 -7.44 -20.39 -10.18
C TYR A 100 -6.18 -21.24 -10.19
#